data_e08d27469bd007558b14b06836567d42
#
_entry.id   e08d27469bd007558b14b06836567d42
#
_cell.length_a   1.000
_cell.length_b   1.000
_cell.length_c   1.000
_cell.angle_alpha   90.00
_cell.angle_beta   90.00
_cell.angle_gamma   90.00
#
_symmetry.space_group_name_H-M   'P 1'
#
loop_
_entity.id
_entity.type
_entity.pdbx_description
1 polymer ?
#
loop_
_entity_poly.entity_id
_entity_poly.type
_entity_poly.pdbx_seq_one_letter_code
_entity_poly.pdbx_strand_id
1 'polypeptide(L)'
;MKFLVDAQLPYQLKLWLLAKGFDAIHTRNLPAQNLTADREIAQAADADNRVVITKDSDFLKLHVLEQRPALLLMVTTGNIINQQLLTLFEKNFETVLQMFDSYSVVEINNSFVIGHSFE
;
A
#
# COMPACT_ATOMS: atom_id res chain seq x y z
N MET A 1 -3.35 -1.40 12.26
CA MET A 1 -2.35 -1.49 11.19
C MET A 1 -1.75 -0.14 10.87
N LYS A 2 -0.54 -0.15 10.37
CA LYS A 2 0.17 1.04 9.93
C LYS A 2 0.46 0.95 8.44
N PHE A 3 0.57 2.09 7.76
CA PHE A 3 0.69 2.14 6.30
C PHE A 3 1.80 3.08 5.86
N LEU A 4 2.39 2.76 4.70
CA LEU A 4 3.31 3.63 3.98
C LEU A 4 2.80 3.76 2.55
N VAL A 5 2.41 4.96 2.14
CA VAL A 5 1.84 5.24 0.82
C VAL A 5 2.95 5.66 -0.14
N ASP A 6 3.09 4.94 -1.26
CA ASP A 6 4.11 5.19 -2.26
C ASP A 6 3.84 6.46 -3.08
N ALA A 7 4.91 7.01 -3.64
CA ALA A 7 4.93 8.28 -4.36
C ALA A 7 3.92 8.40 -5.51
N GLN A 8 3.61 7.29 -6.17
CA GLN A 8 2.66 7.27 -7.29
C GLN A 8 1.20 7.44 -6.85
N LEU A 9 0.93 7.31 -5.56
CA LEU A 9 -0.40 7.49 -4.98
C LEU A 9 -0.51 8.88 -4.35
N PRO A 10 -1.71 9.46 -4.31
CA PRO A 10 -1.88 10.82 -3.82
C PRO A 10 -1.64 10.91 -2.31
N TYR A 11 -1.11 12.05 -1.88
CA TYR A 11 -0.93 12.37 -0.47
C TYR A 11 -2.26 12.32 0.30
N GLN A 12 -3.36 12.63 -0.38
CA GLN A 12 -4.70 12.54 0.18
C GLN A 12 -5.05 11.16 0.70
N LEU A 13 -4.46 10.10 0.15
CA LEU A 13 -4.69 8.74 0.65
C LEU A 13 -4.11 8.59 2.06
N LYS A 14 -2.92 9.12 2.30
CA LYS A 14 -2.35 9.17 3.66
C LYS A 14 -3.29 9.90 4.62
N LEU A 15 -3.78 11.06 4.21
CA LEU A 15 -4.68 11.87 5.05
C LEU A 15 -5.98 11.12 5.34
N TRP A 16 -6.51 10.42 4.35
CA TRP A 16 -7.69 9.59 4.52
C TRP A 16 -7.45 8.48 5.56
N LEU A 17 -6.32 7.80 5.48
CA LEU A 17 -5.95 6.75 6.44
C LEU A 17 -5.85 7.32 7.86
N LEU A 18 -5.21 8.47 8.03
CA LEU A 18 -5.11 9.14 9.33
C LEU A 18 -6.50 9.50 9.87
N ALA A 19 -7.39 10.00 9.01
CA ALA A 19 -8.75 10.35 9.40
C ALA A 19 -9.56 9.14 9.85
N LYS A 20 -9.23 7.94 9.35
CA LYS A 20 -9.85 6.68 9.76
C LYS A 20 -9.23 6.11 11.04
N GLY A 21 -8.24 6.75 11.62
CA GLY A 21 -7.60 6.31 12.85
C GLY A 21 -6.37 5.43 12.67
N PHE A 22 -5.85 5.30 11.45
CA PHE A 22 -4.66 4.49 11.17
C PHE A 22 -3.41 5.36 11.16
N ASP A 23 -2.29 4.80 11.62
CA ASP A 23 -0.97 5.41 11.46
C ASP A 23 -0.54 5.26 9.99
N ALA A 24 -0.24 6.36 9.34
CA ALA A 24 0.13 6.36 7.93
C ALA A 24 1.17 7.44 7.66
N ILE A 25 2.13 7.09 6.79
CA ILE A 25 3.07 8.05 6.21
C ILE A 25 3.03 7.91 4.70
N HIS A 26 3.51 8.92 4.01
CA HIS A 26 3.74 8.92 2.56
C HIS A 26 5.24 9.00 2.31
N THR A 27 5.72 8.50 1.16
CA THR A 27 7.16 8.61 0.83
C THR A 27 7.67 10.04 0.89
N ARG A 28 6.81 11.03 0.65
CA ARG A 28 7.12 12.45 0.84
C ARG A 28 7.63 12.76 2.26
N ASN A 29 7.24 11.96 3.24
CA ASN A 29 7.64 12.14 4.64
C ASN A 29 8.97 11.48 4.98
N LEU A 30 9.58 10.74 4.06
CA LEU A 30 10.89 10.11 4.23
C LEU A 30 12.01 11.11 3.92
N PRO A 31 13.25 10.88 4.43
CA PRO A 31 14.36 11.82 4.21
C PRO A 31 14.64 12.12 2.74
N ALA A 32 14.60 11.14 1.85
CA ALA A 32 14.80 11.32 0.41
C ALA A 32 13.48 11.63 -0.31
N GLN A 33 12.39 11.75 0.41
CA GLN A 33 11.03 12.04 -0.11
C GLN A 33 10.67 11.07 -1.25
N ASN A 34 10.08 11.57 -2.34
CA ASN A 34 9.63 10.75 -3.45
C ASN A 34 10.78 10.20 -4.31
N LEU A 35 12.03 10.54 -4.00
CA LEU A 35 13.22 9.95 -4.62
C LEU A 35 13.73 8.71 -3.88
N THR A 36 13.04 8.29 -2.82
CA THR A 36 13.43 7.12 -2.05
C THR A 36 13.33 5.86 -2.91
N ALA A 37 14.40 5.06 -2.95
CA ALA A 37 14.42 3.82 -3.72
C ALA A 37 13.49 2.76 -3.12
N ASP A 38 12.96 1.86 -3.96
CA ASP A 38 11.98 0.84 -3.55
C ASP A 38 12.49 -0.02 -2.40
N ARG A 39 13.76 -0.43 -2.41
CA ARG A 39 14.34 -1.22 -1.32
C ARG A 39 14.38 -0.45 0.00
N GLU A 40 14.64 0.85 -0.05
CA GLU A 40 14.65 1.71 1.14
C GLU A 40 13.23 1.91 1.67
N ILE A 41 12.26 2.05 0.78
CA ILE A 41 10.84 2.13 1.15
C ILE A 41 10.41 0.83 1.86
N ALA A 42 10.73 -0.31 1.26
CA ALA A 42 10.40 -1.62 1.83
C ALA A 42 11.07 -1.82 3.19
N GLN A 43 12.33 -1.43 3.32
CA GLN A 43 13.07 -1.53 4.57
C GLN A 43 12.47 -0.63 5.66
N ALA A 44 12.13 0.60 5.31
CA ALA A 44 11.50 1.55 6.25
C ALA A 44 10.13 1.04 6.71
N ALA A 45 9.35 0.48 5.79
CA ALA A 45 8.06 -0.10 6.11
C ALA A 45 8.19 -1.29 7.06
N ASP A 46 9.10 -2.22 6.76
CA ASP A 46 9.29 -3.41 7.58
C ASP A 46 9.81 -3.08 8.97
N ALA A 47 10.70 -2.09 9.10
CA ALA A 47 11.23 -1.65 10.38
C ALA A 47 10.13 -1.15 11.32
N ASP A 48 9.04 -0.61 10.77
CA ASP A 48 7.92 -0.04 11.49
C ASP A 48 6.64 -0.90 11.42
N ASN A 49 6.73 -2.07 10.79
CA ASN A 49 5.59 -2.98 10.56
C ASN A 49 4.46 -2.31 9.79
N ARG A 50 4.82 -1.56 8.72
CA ARG A 50 3.87 -0.89 7.86
C ARG A 50 3.55 -1.71 6.63
N VAL A 51 2.29 -1.65 6.19
CA VAL A 51 1.88 -2.13 4.87
C VAL A 51 2.29 -1.08 3.84
N VAL A 52 2.99 -1.48 2.80
CA VAL A 52 3.27 -0.60 1.66
C VAL A 52 2.06 -0.61 0.73
N ILE A 53 1.55 0.57 0.41
CA ILE A 53 0.47 0.74 -0.58
C ILE A 53 1.09 1.34 -1.84
N THR A 54 1.01 0.64 -2.96
CA THR A 54 1.67 1.05 -4.20
C THR A 54 0.88 0.62 -5.44
N LYS A 55 1.14 1.32 -6.55
CA LYS A 55 0.69 0.93 -7.90
C LYS A 55 1.81 0.25 -8.69
N ASP A 56 3.05 0.25 -8.17
CA ASP A 56 4.23 -0.20 -8.88
C ASP A 56 4.44 -1.70 -8.69
N SER A 57 4.39 -2.46 -9.79
CA SER A 57 4.62 -3.91 -9.78
C SER A 57 6.03 -4.30 -9.36
N ASP A 58 6.98 -3.37 -9.35
CA ASP A 58 8.34 -3.65 -8.87
C ASP A 58 8.36 -4.04 -7.39
N PHE A 59 7.43 -3.50 -6.58
CA PHE A 59 7.28 -3.93 -5.18
C PHE A 59 6.80 -5.37 -5.07
N LEU A 60 5.93 -5.80 -5.98
CA LEU A 60 5.49 -7.19 -6.00
C LEU A 60 6.65 -8.13 -6.34
N LYS A 61 7.48 -7.76 -7.33
CA LYS A 61 8.69 -8.51 -7.68
C LYS A 61 9.65 -8.59 -6.50
N LEU A 62 9.87 -7.49 -5.81
CA LEU A 62 10.72 -7.44 -4.64
C LEU A 62 10.20 -8.35 -3.52
N HIS A 63 8.89 -8.34 -3.28
CA HIS A 63 8.25 -9.21 -2.29
C HIS A 63 8.45 -10.69 -2.65
N VAL A 64 8.24 -11.07 -3.91
CA VAL A 64 8.37 -12.45 -4.36
C VAL A 64 9.82 -12.93 -4.22
N LEU A 65 10.79 -12.08 -4.59
CA LEU A 65 12.20 -12.43 -4.59
C LEU A 65 12.85 -12.39 -3.21
N GLU A 66 12.47 -11.40 -2.39
CA GLU A 66 13.16 -11.12 -1.12
C GLU A 66 12.24 -11.09 0.10
N GLN A 67 10.94 -11.30 -0.09
CA GLN A 67 9.92 -11.20 0.96
C GLN A 67 9.91 -9.80 1.63
N ARG A 68 10.22 -8.78 0.84
CA ARG A 68 10.20 -7.36 1.26
C ARG A 68 9.42 -6.53 0.24
N PRO A 69 8.58 -5.61 0.67
CA PRO A 69 8.10 -5.43 2.04
C PRO A 69 7.31 -6.66 2.50
N ALA A 70 7.24 -6.89 3.80
CA ALA A 70 6.54 -8.06 4.35
C ALA A 70 5.04 -8.02 4.04
N LEU A 71 4.44 -6.83 4.07
CA LEU A 71 3.02 -6.61 3.79
C LEU A 71 2.87 -5.60 2.66
N LEU A 72 2.07 -5.96 1.65
CA LEU A 72 1.94 -5.19 0.43
C LEU A 72 0.47 -5.08 -0.02
N LEU A 73 0.00 -3.86 -0.22
CA LEU A 73 -1.30 -3.60 -0.85
C LEU A 73 -1.05 -3.02 -2.24
N MET A 74 -1.35 -3.83 -3.27
CA MET A 74 -1.24 -3.42 -4.67
C MET A 74 -2.53 -2.75 -5.12
N VAL A 75 -2.41 -1.55 -5.68
CA VAL A 75 -3.54 -0.81 -6.25
C VAL A 75 -3.45 -0.94 -7.77
N THR A 76 -4.36 -1.71 -8.36
CA THR A 76 -4.35 -2.03 -9.79
C THR A 76 -5.59 -1.47 -10.51
N THR A 77 -5.91 -0.22 -10.21
CA THR A 77 -7.08 0.47 -10.74
C THR A 77 -6.84 1.11 -12.11
N GLY A 78 -5.57 1.17 -12.56
CA GLY A 78 -5.19 2.05 -13.65
C GLY A 78 -5.26 3.51 -13.21
N ASN A 79 -5.33 4.42 -14.18
CA ASN A 79 -5.38 5.85 -13.90
C ASN A 79 -6.82 6.27 -13.59
N ILE A 80 -7.09 6.53 -12.33
CA ILE A 80 -8.37 7.08 -11.85
C ILE A 80 -8.09 8.38 -11.08
N ILE A 81 -9.08 9.25 -11.02
CA ILE A 81 -8.94 10.50 -10.24
C ILE A 81 -8.92 10.19 -8.74
N ASN A 82 -8.32 11.10 -7.97
CA ASN A 82 -8.14 10.90 -6.52
C ASN A 82 -9.45 10.64 -5.79
N GLN A 83 -10.52 11.32 -6.15
CA GLN A 83 -11.83 11.12 -5.52
C GLN A 83 -12.35 9.70 -5.74
N GLN A 84 -12.17 9.14 -6.94
CA GLN A 84 -12.57 7.77 -7.24
C GLN A 84 -11.74 6.77 -6.44
N LEU A 85 -10.43 7.03 -6.31
CA LEU A 85 -9.54 6.19 -5.51
C LEU A 85 -9.98 6.16 -4.04
N LEU A 86 -10.25 7.32 -3.46
CA LEU A 86 -10.68 7.41 -2.07
C LEU A 86 -12.04 6.74 -1.86
N THR A 87 -12.97 6.89 -2.81
CA THR A 87 -14.27 6.20 -2.78
C THR A 87 -14.09 4.68 -2.79
N LEU A 88 -13.18 4.20 -3.64
CA LEU A 88 -12.86 2.78 -3.74
C LEU A 88 -12.31 2.24 -2.40
N PHE A 89 -11.41 2.98 -1.77
CA PHE A 89 -10.88 2.62 -0.45
C PHE A 89 -11.97 2.64 0.61
N GLU A 90 -12.83 3.66 0.62
CA GLU A 90 -13.93 3.75 1.57
C GLU A 90 -14.85 2.53 1.50
N LYS A 91 -15.15 2.06 0.29
CA LYS A 91 -16.03 0.90 0.08
C LYS A 91 -15.41 -0.42 0.49
N ASN A 92 -14.09 -0.57 0.35
CA ASN A 92 -13.43 -1.88 0.39
C ASN A 92 -12.43 -2.04 1.52
N PHE A 93 -12.13 -1.00 2.28
CA PHE A 93 -11.00 -1.03 3.21
C PHE A 93 -11.16 -2.07 4.32
N GLU A 94 -12.37 -2.25 4.81
CA GLU A 94 -12.64 -3.27 5.82
C GLU A 94 -12.29 -4.67 5.29
N THR A 95 -12.67 -4.96 4.05
CA THR A 95 -12.32 -6.22 3.37
C THR A 95 -10.81 -6.34 3.21
N VAL A 96 -10.12 -5.25 2.83
CA VAL A 96 -8.65 -5.23 2.72
C VAL A 96 -8.01 -5.62 4.04
N LEU A 97 -8.45 -5.01 5.15
CA LEU A 97 -7.92 -5.32 6.48
C LEU A 97 -8.12 -6.78 6.85
N GLN A 98 -9.30 -7.34 6.56
CA GLN A 98 -9.61 -8.74 6.82
C GLN A 98 -8.70 -9.67 6.01
N MET A 99 -8.42 -9.33 4.75
CA MET A 99 -7.54 -10.12 3.89
C MET A 99 -6.11 -10.20 4.44
N PHE A 100 -5.63 -9.17 5.10
CA PHE A 100 -4.29 -9.19 5.69
C PHE A 100 -4.18 -10.14 6.90
N ASP A 101 -5.27 -10.66 7.43
CA ASP A 101 -5.23 -11.72 8.43
C ASP A 101 -4.73 -13.05 7.83
N SER A 102 -4.89 -13.25 6.53
CA SER A 102 -4.54 -14.51 5.84
C SER A 102 -3.49 -14.35 4.76
N TYR A 103 -3.28 -13.14 4.24
CA TYR A 103 -2.40 -12.89 3.09
C TYR A 103 -1.43 -11.77 3.40
N SER A 104 -0.19 -11.89 2.93
CA SER A 104 0.81 -10.83 3.02
C SER A 104 0.74 -9.86 1.84
N VAL A 105 0.15 -10.29 0.73
CA VAL A 105 -0.10 -9.44 -0.43
C VAL A 105 -1.59 -9.41 -0.72
N VAL A 106 -2.15 -8.21 -0.78
CA VAL A 106 -3.56 -7.97 -1.12
C VAL A 106 -3.60 -7.00 -2.30
N GLU A 107 -4.51 -7.24 -3.21
CA GLU A 107 -4.73 -6.38 -4.37
C GLU A 107 -6.11 -5.76 -4.29
N ILE A 108 -6.20 -4.45 -4.57
CA ILE A 108 -7.48 -3.74 -4.74
C ILE A 108 -7.53 -3.19 -6.16
N ASN A 109 -8.61 -3.50 -6.87
CA ASN A 109 -8.88 -2.95 -8.19
C ASN A 109 -10.28 -2.35 -8.25
N ASN A 110 -10.76 -1.98 -9.44
CA ASN A 110 -12.06 -1.31 -9.58
C ASN A 110 -13.26 -2.23 -9.28
N SER A 111 -13.05 -3.54 -9.23
CA SER A 111 -14.14 -4.52 -9.13
C SER A 111 -14.11 -5.34 -7.85
N PHE A 112 -12.91 -5.63 -7.30
CA PHE A 112 -12.81 -6.54 -6.13
C PHE A 112 -11.50 -6.39 -5.39
N VAL A 113 -11.41 -7.09 -4.26
CA VAL A 113 -10.22 -7.22 -3.42
C VAL A 113 -9.78 -8.68 -3.46
N ILE A 114 -8.49 -8.93 -3.70
CA ILE A 114 -7.93 -10.28 -3.84
C ILE A 114 -6.73 -10.44 -2.91
N GLY A 115 -6.70 -11.57 -2.17
CA GLY A 115 -5.49 -12.00 -1.47
C GLY A 115 -4.65 -12.89 -2.37
N HIS A 116 -3.32 -12.73 -2.34
CA HIS A 116 -2.39 -13.50 -3.13
C HIS A 116 -1.50 -14.36 -2.25
N SER A 117 -1.32 -15.63 -2.64
CA SER A 117 -0.37 -16.55 -2.02
C SER A 117 0.74 -16.87 -3.00
N PHE A 118 1.99 -16.76 -2.55
CA PHE A 118 3.19 -17.09 -3.32
C PHE A 118 3.92 -18.23 -2.61
N GLU A 119 3.62 -19.45 -3.04
CA GLU A 119 4.26 -20.66 -2.49
C GLU A 119 5.22 -21.28 -3.49
#